data_bba94585748c68a2f2e6e583b60b0564
#
_entry.id   bba94585748c68a2f2e6e583b60b0564
#
_cell.length_a   1.000
_cell.length_b   1.000
_cell.length_c   1.000
_cell.angle_alpha   90.00
_cell.angle_beta   90.00
_cell.angle_gamma   90.00
#
_symmetry.space_group_name_H-M   'P 1'
#
loop_
_entity.id
_entity.type
_entity.pdbx_description
1 polymer ?
#
loop_
_entity_poly.entity_id
_entity_poly.type
_entity_poly.pdbx_seq_one_letter_code
_entity_poly.pdbx_strand_id
1 'polypeptide(L)'
;YYQTVAGLSQNYVYRGTSENNDIKLNRLLIRDGIQKLNLAARAFQRKSNNYIDDAEVGVQRRVVGGWDGGLNHKAFIQDATLESNFTYKRGTGAFGSIRAPEENFNEGTSRFAMVTADASLSAPWKWGDQRIRYNGTWRIQSNRTPLTPQDRFAIGGRYTVRGFDGETVLSSERGWLWRNDLSFALGQSTQELYVGVDHGEVAGPNSALLVGKRLTGAVVGLRGSVHKLGYDIFIAAPVTQPDNFRTAGSTAGFSLIASF
;
A
#
# COMPACT_ATOMS: atom_id res chain seq x y z
N TYR A 1 -1.44 -16.04 10.61
CA TYR A 1 0.02 -16.20 10.53
C TYR A 1 0.56 -16.78 11.83
N TYR A 2 1.76 -17.35 11.74
CA TYR A 2 2.52 -17.87 12.89
C TYR A 2 3.93 -17.32 12.80
N GLN A 3 4.51 -16.98 13.96
CA GLN A 3 5.90 -16.54 14.07
C GLN A 3 6.45 -17.06 15.40
N THR A 4 7.62 -17.69 15.37
CA THR A 4 8.35 -18.07 16.57
C THR A 4 9.39 -17.01 16.89
N VAL A 5 9.40 -16.53 18.12
CA VAL A 5 10.36 -15.54 18.61
C VAL A 5 11.10 -16.12 19.79
N ALA A 6 12.43 -16.14 19.73
CA ALA A 6 13.26 -16.58 20.82
C ALA A 6 13.28 -15.54 21.95
N GLY A 7 12.88 -15.97 23.15
CA GLY A 7 13.03 -15.22 24.39
C GLY A 7 14.33 -15.55 25.12
N LEU A 8 14.54 -14.92 26.27
CA LEU A 8 15.75 -15.16 27.08
C LEU A 8 15.80 -16.59 27.64
N SER A 9 14.67 -17.22 27.91
CA SER A 9 14.58 -18.56 28.51
C SER A 9 13.72 -19.54 27.75
N GLN A 10 12.92 -19.07 26.76
CA GLN A 10 12.03 -19.91 25.96
C GLN A 10 11.70 -19.24 24.63
N ASN A 11 11.20 -20.04 23.69
CA ASN A 11 10.61 -19.54 22.45
C ASN A 11 9.13 -19.25 22.68
N TYR A 12 8.65 -18.15 22.09
CA TYR A 12 7.25 -17.78 22.07
C TYR A 12 6.67 -17.97 20.68
N VAL A 13 5.48 -18.51 20.58
CA VAL A 13 4.75 -18.63 19.31
C VAL A 13 3.72 -17.52 19.21
N TYR A 14 3.95 -16.58 18.26
CA TYR A 14 2.97 -15.57 17.93
C TYR A 14 2.03 -16.08 16.85
N ARG A 15 0.73 -15.97 17.09
CA ARG A 15 -0.30 -16.31 16.12
C ARG A 15 -1.28 -15.17 15.97
N GLY A 16 -1.68 -14.85 14.72
CA GLY A 16 -2.72 -13.87 14.44
C GLY A 16 -3.82 -14.46 13.57
N THR A 17 -5.06 -14.11 13.88
CA THR A 17 -6.23 -14.37 13.05
C THR A 17 -6.85 -13.07 12.58
N SER A 18 -7.31 -13.01 11.31
CA SER A 18 -8.00 -11.87 10.75
C SER A 18 -9.20 -12.35 9.94
N GLU A 19 -10.34 -11.71 10.18
CA GLU A 19 -11.60 -11.92 9.46
C GLU A 19 -12.08 -10.58 8.91
N ASN A 20 -12.40 -10.53 7.62
CA ASN A 20 -12.94 -9.35 6.97
C ASN A 20 -14.24 -9.73 6.27
N ASN A 21 -15.32 -9.03 6.62
CA ASN A 21 -16.63 -9.16 6.00
C ASN A 21 -17.02 -7.82 5.42
N ASP A 22 -17.47 -7.79 4.17
CA ASP A 22 -17.96 -6.56 3.56
C ASP A 22 -19.05 -6.79 2.53
N ILE A 23 -19.86 -5.77 2.36
CA ILE A 23 -20.86 -5.64 1.28
C ILE A 23 -20.50 -4.38 0.51
N LYS A 24 -20.28 -4.52 -0.79
CA LYS A 24 -19.90 -3.43 -1.68
C LYS A 24 -20.93 -3.23 -2.78
N LEU A 25 -21.40 -2.00 -2.94
CA LEU A 25 -22.23 -1.55 -4.03
C LEU A 25 -21.41 -0.67 -4.97
N ASN A 26 -21.54 -0.92 -6.27
CA ASN A 26 -20.89 -0.12 -7.30
C ASN A 26 -21.95 0.38 -8.28
N ARG A 27 -21.92 1.67 -8.59
CA ARG A 27 -22.77 2.28 -9.61
C ARG A 27 -21.91 2.98 -10.66
N LEU A 28 -22.09 2.59 -11.89
CA LEU A 28 -21.52 3.28 -13.03
C LEU A 28 -22.24 4.62 -13.20
N LEU A 29 -21.49 5.72 -13.14
CA LEU A 29 -22.03 7.08 -13.32
C LEU A 29 -21.80 7.58 -14.74
N ILE A 30 -20.61 7.39 -15.29
CA ILE A 30 -20.22 7.84 -16.63
C ILE A 30 -19.47 6.70 -17.32
N ARG A 31 -19.79 6.46 -18.58
CA ARG A 31 -19.03 5.59 -19.46
C ARG A 31 -19.18 6.07 -20.89
N ASP A 32 -18.09 6.49 -21.46
CA ASP A 32 -17.99 6.87 -22.85
C ASP A 32 -16.70 6.30 -23.47
N GLY A 33 -16.30 6.78 -24.66
CA GLY A 33 -15.09 6.30 -25.36
C GLY A 33 -13.77 6.66 -24.69
N ILE A 34 -13.77 7.63 -23.78
CA ILE A 34 -12.55 8.20 -23.19
C ILE A 34 -12.50 8.09 -21.66
N GLN A 35 -13.58 7.74 -20.99
CA GLN A 35 -13.60 7.65 -19.54
C GLN A 35 -14.63 6.69 -18.98
N LYS A 36 -14.38 6.27 -17.75
CA LYS A 36 -15.31 5.49 -16.92
C LYS A 36 -15.25 6.00 -15.49
N LEU A 37 -16.39 6.46 -14.96
CA LEU A 37 -16.54 6.90 -13.58
C LEU A 37 -17.51 6.00 -12.85
N ASN A 38 -17.08 5.44 -11.71
CA ASN A 38 -17.92 4.63 -10.82
C ASN A 38 -17.98 5.27 -9.44
N LEU A 39 -19.16 5.22 -8.84
CA LEU A 39 -19.36 5.44 -7.41
C LEU A 39 -19.36 4.09 -6.72
N ALA A 40 -18.60 3.98 -5.63
CA ALA A 40 -18.58 2.81 -4.77
C ALA A 40 -19.01 3.18 -3.36
N ALA A 41 -19.79 2.31 -2.72
CA ALA A 41 -20.12 2.38 -1.30
C ALA A 41 -19.92 0.99 -0.70
N ARG A 42 -19.28 0.91 0.47
CA ARG A 42 -19.02 -0.36 1.16
C ARG A 42 -19.32 -0.24 2.64
N ALA A 43 -20.03 -1.22 3.19
CA ALA A 43 -20.13 -1.47 4.62
C ALA A 43 -19.17 -2.62 4.97
N PHE A 44 -18.41 -2.50 6.03
CA PHE A 44 -17.39 -3.48 6.39
C PHE A 44 -17.35 -3.78 7.88
N GLN A 45 -16.89 -4.98 8.22
CA GLN A 45 -16.45 -5.38 9.54
C GLN A 45 -15.07 -6.04 9.40
N ARG A 46 -14.13 -5.64 10.22
CA ARG A 46 -12.79 -6.23 10.33
C ARG A 46 -12.57 -6.70 11.78
N LYS A 47 -12.23 -7.97 11.96
CA LYS A 47 -11.84 -8.55 13.25
C LYS A 47 -10.39 -8.99 13.18
N SER A 48 -9.62 -8.78 14.23
CA SER A 48 -8.29 -9.36 14.39
C SER A 48 -8.04 -9.70 15.84
N ASN A 49 -7.50 -10.89 16.06
CA ASN A 49 -7.06 -11.39 17.36
C ASN A 49 -5.61 -11.86 17.24
N ASN A 50 -4.82 -11.56 18.25
CA ASN A 50 -3.44 -12.00 18.36
C ASN A 50 -3.28 -12.84 19.64
N TYR A 51 -2.38 -13.81 19.57
CA TYR A 51 -2.13 -14.78 20.62
C TYR A 51 -0.63 -14.94 20.85
N ILE A 52 -0.24 -15.23 22.09
CA ILE A 52 1.11 -15.65 22.47
C ILE A 52 0.92 -16.99 23.20
N ASP A 53 1.52 -18.06 22.67
CA ASP A 53 1.39 -19.43 23.19
C ASP A 53 -0.08 -19.84 23.45
N ASP A 54 -0.96 -19.55 22.48
CA ASP A 54 -2.41 -19.77 22.53
C ASP A 54 -3.20 -18.88 23.50
N ALA A 55 -2.56 -18.05 24.32
CA ALA A 55 -3.22 -17.04 25.12
C ALA A 55 -3.56 -15.80 24.29
N GLU A 56 -4.83 -15.37 24.26
CA GLU A 56 -5.26 -14.16 23.55
C GLU A 56 -4.64 -12.91 24.21
N VAL A 57 -4.04 -12.06 23.37
CA VAL A 57 -3.54 -10.75 23.79
C VAL A 57 -4.69 -9.74 23.69
N GLY A 58 -5.51 -9.63 24.75
CA GLY A 58 -6.74 -8.85 24.77
C GLY A 58 -6.58 -7.39 24.36
N VAL A 59 -5.44 -6.75 24.68
CA VAL A 59 -5.12 -5.37 24.27
C VAL A 59 -4.86 -5.24 22.76
N GLN A 60 -4.67 -6.34 22.04
CA GLN A 60 -4.49 -6.35 20.58
C GLN A 60 -5.74 -6.83 19.84
N ARG A 61 -6.79 -7.22 20.58
CA ARG A 61 -8.07 -7.56 19.96
C ARG A 61 -8.69 -6.34 19.32
N ARG A 62 -9.14 -6.48 18.07
CA ARG A 62 -9.80 -5.42 17.30
C ARG A 62 -11.08 -5.94 16.65
N VAL A 63 -12.15 -5.19 16.82
CA VAL A 63 -13.37 -5.32 16.00
C VAL A 63 -13.73 -3.93 15.53
N VAL A 64 -13.62 -3.70 14.24
CA VAL A 64 -13.89 -2.41 13.62
C VAL A 64 -14.98 -2.59 12.58
N GLY A 65 -16.08 -1.90 12.76
CA GLY A 65 -17.17 -1.82 11.80
C GLY A 65 -17.33 -0.41 11.28
N GLY A 66 -17.71 -0.28 10.03
CA GLY A 66 -17.85 1.03 9.41
C GLY A 66 -18.31 0.97 7.97
N TRP A 67 -18.13 2.09 7.30
CA TRP A 67 -18.42 2.25 5.89
C TRP A 67 -17.34 3.07 5.20
N ASP A 68 -17.25 2.90 3.90
CA ASP A 68 -16.51 3.81 3.02
C ASP A 68 -17.34 4.11 1.77
N GLY A 69 -17.06 5.29 1.21
CA GLY A 69 -17.62 5.73 -0.04
C GLY A 69 -16.54 6.39 -0.89
N GLY A 70 -16.55 6.13 -2.18
CA GLY A 70 -15.51 6.64 -3.05
C GLY A 70 -15.86 6.66 -4.52
N LEU A 71 -15.02 7.35 -5.26
CA LEU A 71 -15.07 7.48 -6.71
C LEU A 71 -13.89 6.75 -7.32
N ASN A 72 -14.15 5.96 -8.36
CA ASN A 72 -13.13 5.32 -9.17
C ASN A 72 -13.26 5.87 -10.60
N HIS A 73 -12.23 6.54 -11.06
CA HIS A 73 -12.18 7.16 -12.39
C HIS A 73 -11.06 6.54 -13.22
N LYS A 74 -11.39 6.11 -14.42
CA LYS A 74 -10.44 5.70 -15.44
C LYS A 74 -10.62 6.59 -16.65
N ALA A 75 -9.55 7.23 -17.09
CA ALA A 75 -9.52 8.09 -18.27
C ALA A 75 -8.46 7.60 -19.26
N PHE A 76 -8.81 7.67 -20.54
CA PHE A 76 -7.90 7.43 -21.66
C PHE A 76 -7.58 8.79 -22.28
N ILE A 77 -6.33 9.19 -22.21
CA ILE A 77 -5.84 10.49 -22.68
C ILE A 77 -4.84 10.18 -23.79
N GLN A 78 -5.32 10.23 -25.04
CA GLN A 78 -4.58 9.70 -26.18
C GLN A 78 -4.19 8.24 -25.93
N ASP A 79 -2.90 7.91 -25.94
CA ASP A 79 -2.38 6.58 -25.67
C ASP A 79 -2.17 6.30 -24.16
N ALA A 80 -2.30 7.31 -23.31
CA ALA A 80 -2.10 7.19 -21.89
C ALA A 80 -3.39 6.75 -21.18
N THR A 81 -3.23 5.98 -20.10
CA THR A 81 -4.33 5.57 -19.20
C THR A 81 -4.04 6.14 -17.82
N LEU A 82 -4.98 6.91 -17.30
CA LEU A 82 -5.01 7.38 -15.91
C LEU A 82 -6.12 6.67 -15.16
N GLU A 83 -5.74 6.00 -14.06
CA GLU A 83 -6.71 5.45 -13.11
C GLU A 83 -6.56 6.21 -11.78
N SER A 84 -7.66 6.69 -11.21
CA SER A 84 -7.64 7.40 -9.93
C SER A 84 -8.79 6.93 -9.05
N ASN A 85 -8.50 6.82 -7.75
CA ASN A 85 -9.46 6.45 -6.73
C ASN A 85 -9.43 7.48 -5.61
N PHE A 86 -10.58 7.86 -5.14
CA PHE A 86 -10.76 8.70 -3.98
C PHE A 86 -11.73 8.00 -3.03
N THR A 87 -11.36 7.85 -1.76
CA THR A 87 -12.19 7.14 -0.78
C THR A 87 -12.20 7.90 0.54
N TYR A 88 -13.41 8.17 1.04
CA TYR A 88 -13.63 8.56 2.43
C TYR A 88 -14.03 7.31 3.21
N LYS A 89 -13.32 7.02 4.29
CA LYS A 89 -13.56 5.85 5.14
C LYS A 89 -13.83 6.27 6.57
N ARG A 90 -14.87 5.66 7.18
CA ARG A 90 -15.30 5.95 8.54
C ARG A 90 -15.57 4.68 9.33
N GLY A 91 -14.85 4.51 10.43
CA GLY A 91 -15.20 3.56 11.48
C GLY A 91 -16.38 4.09 12.30
N THR A 92 -17.24 3.18 12.71
CA THR A 92 -18.43 3.49 13.52
C THR A 92 -18.54 2.50 14.67
N GLY A 93 -19.59 2.62 15.49
CA GLY A 93 -19.95 1.60 16.49
C GLY A 93 -20.74 0.41 15.95
N ALA A 94 -20.99 0.34 14.62
CA ALA A 94 -21.79 -0.70 13.99
C ALA A 94 -21.06 -2.06 13.95
N PHE A 95 -21.81 -3.12 13.68
CA PHE A 95 -21.31 -4.48 13.47
C PHE A 95 -20.48 -5.04 14.65
N GLY A 96 -20.86 -4.72 15.90
CA GLY A 96 -20.15 -5.19 17.08
C GLY A 96 -18.75 -4.56 17.27
N SER A 97 -18.50 -3.41 16.68
CA SER A 97 -17.25 -2.66 16.85
C SER A 97 -16.97 -2.39 18.32
N ILE A 98 -15.76 -2.65 18.76
CA ILE A 98 -15.26 -2.37 20.11
C ILE A 98 -14.37 -1.13 20.11
N ARG A 99 -14.26 -0.46 21.24
CA ARG A 99 -13.32 0.64 21.40
C ARG A 99 -11.88 0.13 21.28
N ALA A 100 -11.05 0.90 20.61
CA ALA A 100 -9.62 0.62 20.57
C ALA A 100 -9.00 0.97 21.93
N PRO A 101 -8.13 0.14 22.51
CA PRO A 101 -7.43 0.46 23.76
C PRO A 101 -6.64 1.78 23.68
N GLU A 102 -6.15 2.14 22.51
CA GLU A 102 -5.44 3.38 22.21
C GLU A 102 -6.31 4.64 22.42
N GLU A 103 -7.64 4.50 22.44
CA GLU A 103 -8.56 5.62 22.72
C GLU A 103 -8.30 6.25 24.11
N ASN A 104 -7.85 5.45 25.09
CA ASN A 104 -7.52 5.93 26.42
C ASN A 104 -6.31 6.88 26.45
N PHE A 105 -5.48 6.84 25.39
CA PHE A 105 -4.27 7.64 25.24
C PHE A 105 -4.37 8.66 24.10
N ASN A 106 -5.51 8.78 23.43
CA ASN A 106 -5.72 9.58 22.21
C ASN A 106 -4.79 9.19 21.06
N GLU A 107 -4.30 7.96 21.02
CA GLU A 107 -3.34 7.48 20.01
C GLU A 107 -4.00 6.72 18.85
N GLY A 108 -5.28 6.45 18.93
CA GLY A 108 -6.04 5.77 17.88
C GLY A 108 -7.47 5.48 18.30
N THR A 109 -8.38 5.38 17.35
CA THR A 109 -9.79 5.05 17.61
C THR A 109 -10.34 4.10 16.57
N SER A 110 -11.22 3.18 17.00
CA SER A 110 -12.02 2.36 16.08
C SER A 110 -13.11 3.17 15.35
N ARG A 111 -13.42 4.38 15.82
CA ARG A 111 -14.37 5.32 15.18
C ARG A 111 -13.65 6.37 14.35
N PHE A 112 -12.66 5.93 13.60
CA PHE A 112 -11.82 6.80 12.80
C PHE A 112 -12.54 7.42 11.59
N ALA A 113 -11.99 8.53 11.10
CA ALA A 113 -12.37 9.16 9.84
C ALA A 113 -11.10 9.52 9.07
N MET A 114 -10.99 9.05 7.83
CA MET A 114 -9.86 9.30 6.96
C MET A 114 -10.24 9.37 5.50
N VAL A 115 -9.38 10.01 4.73
CA VAL A 115 -9.44 10.08 3.28
C VAL A 115 -8.21 9.40 2.71
N THR A 116 -8.39 8.61 1.68
CA THR A 116 -7.31 8.08 0.86
C THR A 116 -7.55 8.46 -0.60
N ALA A 117 -6.48 8.76 -1.31
CA ALA A 117 -6.52 8.90 -2.75
C ALA A 117 -5.31 8.19 -3.34
N ASP A 118 -5.51 7.52 -4.46
CA ASP A 118 -4.47 6.91 -5.26
C ASP A 118 -4.70 7.17 -6.74
N ALA A 119 -3.62 7.26 -7.49
CA ALA A 119 -3.65 7.39 -8.92
C ALA A 119 -2.55 6.57 -9.55
N SER A 120 -2.80 6.00 -10.71
CA SER A 120 -1.79 5.37 -11.55
C SER A 120 -1.89 5.89 -12.98
N LEU A 121 -0.75 6.24 -13.55
CA LEU A 121 -0.62 6.68 -14.92
C LEU A 121 0.26 5.71 -15.69
N SER A 122 -0.21 5.23 -16.82
CA SER A 122 0.59 4.51 -17.81
C SER A 122 0.58 5.32 -19.10
N ALA A 123 1.73 5.84 -19.49
CA ALA A 123 1.89 6.67 -20.66
C ALA A 123 2.96 6.09 -21.60
N PRO A 124 2.57 5.39 -22.67
CA PRO A 124 3.48 4.91 -23.70
C PRO A 124 3.76 6.02 -24.72
N TRP A 125 5.00 6.07 -25.21
CA TRP A 125 5.38 6.90 -26.37
C TRP A 125 6.53 6.26 -27.13
N LYS A 126 6.92 6.87 -28.24
CA LYS A 126 8.07 6.46 -29.03
C LYS A 126 9.07 7.59 -29.15
N TRP A 127 10.35 7.23 -29.12
CA TRP A 127 11.45 8.12 -29.48
C TRP A 127 12.26 7.43 -30.59
N GLY A 128 12.04 7.89 -31.82
CA GLY A 128 12.44 7.12 -33.00
C GLY A 128 11.77 5.75 -33.03
N ASP A 129 12.56 4.71 -33.16
CA ASP A 129 12.07 3.31 -33.12
C ASP A 129 11.94 2.74 -31.70
N GLN A 130 12.47 3.45 -30.69
CA GLN A 130 12.43 2.99 -29.32
C GLN A 130 11.05 3.24 -28.69
N ARG A 131 10.38 2.18 -28.27
CA ARG A 131 9.16 2.25 -27.47
C ARG A 131 9.53 2.48 -26.02
N ILE A 132 8.96 3.51 -25.43
CA ILE A 132 9.17 3.90 -24.03
C ILE A 132 7.81 3.95 -23.35
N ARG A 133 7.78 3.66 -22.04
CA ARG A 133 6.58 3.78 -21.21
C ARG A 133 6.95 4.36 -19.87
N TYR A 134 6.25 5.38 -19.47
CA TYR A 134 6.26 5.84 -18.08
C TYR A 134 5.10 5.19 -17.31
N ASN A 135 5.39 4.66 -16.13
CA ASN A 135 4.37 4.25 -15.17
C ASN A 135 4.61 4.98 -13.85
N GLY A 136 3.64 5.78 -13.45
CA GLY A 136 3.64 6.49 -12.18
C GLY A 136 2.51 5.98 -11.29
N THR A 137 2.78 5.86 -9.99
CA THR A 137 1.76 5.55 -8.98
C THR A 137 1.89 6.52 -7.84
N TRP A 138 0.81 7.18 -7.48
CA TRP A 138 0.70 8.10 -6.35
C TRP A 138 -0.28 7.53 -5.35
N ARG A 139 0.02 7.68 -4.08
CA ARG A 139 -0.88 7.32 -3.00
C ARG A 139 -0.77 8.36 -1.90
N ILE A 140 -1.89 8.79 -1.35
CA ILE A 140 -1.97 9.74 -0.25
C ILE A 140 -3.03 9.29 0.75
N GLN A 141 -2.75 9.52 2.02
CA GLN A 141 -3.67 9.34 3.13
C GLN A 141 -3.68 10.55 4.03
N SER A 142 -4.86 10.98 4.46
CA SER A 142 -5.06 12.01 5.47
C SER A 142 -6.15 11.59 6.44
N ASN A 143 -5.92 11.81 7.72
CA ASN A 143 -6.86 11.49 8.80
C ASN A 143 -7.53 12.74 9.36
N ARG A 144 -8.72 12.56 9.94
CA ARG A 144 -9.43 13.57 10.74
C ARG A 144 -9.47 13.21 12.22
N THR A 145 -9.17 11.97 12.55
CA THR A 145 -9.12 11.43 13.91
C THR A 145 -7.84 10.63 14.08
N PRO A 146 -7.35 10.39 15.30
CA PRO A 146 -6.21 9.48 15.51
C PRO A 146 -6.50 8.10 14.92
N LEU A 147 -5.48 7.49 14.31
CA LEU A 147 -5.60 6.18 13.66
C LEU A 147 -4.87 5.11 14.48
N THR A 148 -5.53 3.96 14.64
CA THR A 148 -4.86 2.76 15.20
C THR A 148 -3.69 2.34 14.29
N PRO A 149 -2.68 1.63 14.79
CA PRO A 149 -1.52 1.21 14.00
C PRO A 149 -1.87 0.51 12.69
N GLN A 150 -2.95 -0.26 12.66
CA GLN A 150 -3.42 -1.00 11.48
C GLN A 150 -3.97 -0.11 10.34
N ASP A 151 -4.37 1.13 10.64
CA ASP A 151 -4.94 2.08 9.70
C ASP A 151 -3.95 3.20 9.32
N ARG A 152 -2.73 3.19 9.88
CA ARG A 152 -1.69 4.17 9.57
C ARG A 152 -1.12 3.96 8.17
N PHE A 153 -0.61 5.02 7.59
CA PHE A 153 0.14 5.00 6.34
C PHE A 153 1.57 4.57 6.62
N ALA A 154 2.06 3.57 5.93
CA ALA A 154 3.41 3.03 6.11
C ALA A 154 4.21 3.06 4.80
N ILE A 155 5.50 3.37 4.90
CA ILE A 155 6.48 3.32 3.81
C ILE A 155 7.72 2.54 4.26
N GLY A 156 8.45 1.97 3.30
CA GLY A 156 9.69 1.22 3.56
C GLY A 156 9.59 -0.26 3.23
N GLY A 157 8.95 -0.62 2.13
CA GLY A 157 8.87 -2.00 1.66
C GLY A 157 8.49 -2.09 0.19
N ARG A 158 8.55 -3.29 -0.35
CA ARG A 158 8.36 -3.64 -1.77
C ARG A 158 7.14 -2.97 -2.44
N TYR A 159 6.04 -2.82 -1.71
CA TYR A 159 4.77 -2.29 -2.25
C TYR A 159 4.59 -0.79 -2.00
N THR A 160 5.57 -0.15 -1.37
CA THR A 160 5.57 1.28 -1.07
C THR A 160 6.77 1.97 -1.70
N VAL A 161 7.88 2.10 -1.01
CA VAL A 161 9.15 2.63 -1.52
C VAL A 161 10.10 1.45 -1.68
N ARG A 162 10.39 1.05 -2.93
CA ARG A 162 11.31 -0.06 -3.23
C ARG A 162 12.75 0.31 -2.82
N GLY A 163 13.56 -0.69 -2.55
CA GLY A 163 14.91 -0.52 -2.03
C GLY A 163 15.02 -0.77 -0.54
N PHE A 164 13.89 -0.85 0.17
CA PHE A 164 13.80 -1.18 1.58
C PHE A 164 13.20 -2.58 1.77
N ASP A 165 13.74 -3.35 2.72
CA ASP A 165 13.37 -4.76 2.94
C ASP A 165 12.00 -4.96 3.58
N GLY A 166 11.46 -3.94 4.25
CA GLY A 166 10.17 -3.99 4.93
C GLY A 166 10.23 -4.52 6.36
N GLU A 167 11.39 -4.88 6.88
CA GLU A 167 11.56 -5.26 8.29
C GLU A 167 11.34 -4.05 9.20
N THR A 168 11.86 -2.90 8.80
CA THR A 168 11.58 -1.61 9.44
C THR A 168 10.77 -0.74 8.49
N VAL A 169 9.73 -0.08 9.01
CA VAL A 169 8.88 0.83 8.25
C VAL A 169 8.70 2.16 8.99
N LEU A 170 8.54 3.24 8.25
CA LEU A 170 8.05 4.50 8.80
C LEU A 170 6.53 4.51 8.67
N SER A 171 5.82 4.64 9.79
CA SER A 171 4.35 4.56 9.82
C SER A 171 3.76 5.68 10.67
N SER A 172 2.81 6.42 10.10
CA SER A 172 2.09 7.49 10.79
C SER A 172 0.67 7.67 10.24
N GLU A 173 -0.11 8.60 10.81
CA GLU A 173 -1.53 8.78 10.45
C GLU A 173 -1.73 9.30 9.04
N ARG A 174 -0.79 10.08 8.54
CA ARG A 174 -0.79 10.72 7.22
C ARG A 174 0.42 10.31 6.45
N GLY A 175 0.33 10.38 5.14
CA GLY A 175 1.48 10.16 4.30
C GLY A 175 1.14 10.20 2.83
N TRP A 176 2.17 10.22 2.03
CA TRP A 176 2.09 10.09 0.59
C TRP A 176 3.30 9.33 0.06
N LEU A 177 3.14 8.73 -1.08
CA LEU A 177 4.23 8.11 -1.82
C LEU A 177 4.05 8.31 -3.32
N TRP A 178 5.16 8.28 -4.00
CA TRP A 178 5.25 8.35 -5.44
C TRP A 178 6.24 7.31 -5.94
N ARG A 179 5.77 6.42 -6.79
CA ARG A 179 6.57 5.39 -7.45
C ARG A 179 6.63 5.68 -8.93
N ASN A 180 7.81 5.53 -9.51
CA ASN A 180 8.04 5.85 -10.91
C ASN A 180 8.86 4.78 -11.59
N ASP A 181 8.43 4.37 -12.77
CA ASP A 181 9.18 3.51 -13.68
C ASP A 181 9.24 4.15 -15.06
N LEU A 182 10.43 4.24 -15.62
CA LEU A 182 10.65 4.51 -17.02
C LEU A 182 11.14 3.22 -17.69
N SER A 183 10.34 2.68 -18.60
CA SER A 183 10.56 1.40 -19.27
C SER A 183 10.94 1.58 -20.70
N PHE A 184 11.86 0.74 -21.15
CA PHE A 184 12.38 0.69 -22.52
C PHE A 184 12.12 -0.72 -23.06
N ALA A 185 11.35 -0.82 -24.16
CA ALA A 185 11.09 -2.11 -24.79
C ALA A 185 12.37 -2.69 -25.41
N LEU A 186 12.57 -3.98 -25.24
CA LEU A 186 13.69 -4.71 -25.82
C LEU A 186 13.33 -5.21 -27.23
N GLY A 187 13.71 -4.44 -28.23
CA GLY A 187 13.38 -4.71 -29.62
C GLY A 187 11.87 -4.77 -29.86
N GLN A 188 11.40 -5.77 -30.61
CA GLN A 188 9.98 -6.00 -30.89
C GLN A 188 9.30 -6.95 -29.89
N SER A 189 10.00 -7.34 -28.85
CA SER A 189 9.50 -8.26 -27.85
C SER A 189 8.50 -7.60 -26.88
N THR A 190 7.91 -8.40 -26.01
CA THR A 190 7.08 -7.93 -24.91
C THR A 190 7.90 -7.60 -23.65
N GLN A 191 9.23 -7.79 -23.71
CA GLN A 191 10.13 -7.50 -22.61
C GLN A 191 10.45 -6.02 -22.53
N GLU A 192 10.51 -5.48 -21.31
CA GLU A 192 10.88 -4.10 -21.01
C GLU A 192 11.94 -4.10 -19.90
N LEU A 193 13.06 -3.44 -20.17
CA LEU A 193 13.97 -3.01 -19.11
C LEU A 193 13.41 -1.73 -18.49
N TYR A 194 13.39 -1.60 -17.19
CA TYR A 194 12.95 -0.38 -16.54
C TYR A 194 13.91 0.09 -15.45
N VAL A 195 13.91 1.39 -15.26
CA VAL A 195 14.54 2.07 -14.12
C VAL A 195 13.50 2.90 -13.40
N GLY A 196 13.65 3.08 -12.11
CA GLY A 196 12.69 3.87 -11.35
C GLY A 196 13.26 4.47 -10.08
N VAL A 197 12.56 5.49 -9.58
CA VAL A 197 12.83 6.12 -8.29
C VAL A 197 11.50 6.26 -7.56
N ASP A 198 11.49 5.74 -6.34
CA ASP A 198 10.32 5.81 -5.45
C ASP A 198 10.64 6.77 -4.29
N HIS A 199 9.67 7.56 -3.90
CA HIS A 199 9.77 8.45 -2.75
C HIS A 199 8.51 8.38 -1.90
N GLY A 200 8.66 8.51 -0.58
CA GLY A 200 7.52 8.57 0.33
C GLY A 200 7.83 9.36 1.59
N GLU A 201 6.78 9.93 2.14
CA GLU A 201 6.83 10.69 3.39
C GLU A 201 5.64 10.36 4.27
N VAL A 202 5.89 10.26 5.57
CA VAL A 202 4.86 10.10 6.61
C VAL A 202 4.80 11.34 7.50
N ALA A 203 3.62 11.66 8.00
CA ALA A 203 3.35 12.83 8.83
C ALA A 203 2.22 12.54 9.83
N GLY A 204 2.10 13.40 10.82
CA GLY A 204 1.08 13.30 11.88
C GLY A 204 1.72 13.31 13.26
N PRO A 205 0.92 13.31 14.33
CA PRO A 205 1.42 13.39 15.71
C PRO A 205 2.46 12.32 16.03
N ASN A 206 2.21 11.07 15.66
CA ASN A 206 3.13 9.95 15.93
C ASN A 206 4.43 10.01 15.10
N SER A 207 4.52 10.83 14.07
CA SER A 207 5.74 10.96 13.27
C SER A 207 6.90 11.63 14.02
N ALA A 208 6.62 12.34 15.12
CA ALA A 208 7.66 12.94 15.96
C ALA A 208 8.50 11.90 16.72
N LEU A 209 7.97 10.70 16.92
CA LEU A 209 8.64 9.59 17.62
C LEU A 209 9.46 8.70 16.68
N LEU A 210 9.39 8.93 15.37
CA LEU A 210 10.10 8.15 14.37
C LEU A 210 11.54 8.65 14.21
N VAL A 211 12.44 7.76 13.81
CA VAL A 211 13.84 8.10 13.46
C VAL A 211 13.93 9.07 12.27
N GLY A 212 12.86 9.23 11.52
CA GLY A 212 12.71 10.16 10.41
C GLY A 212 11.38 9.98 9.71
N LYS A 213 11.15 10.69 8.60
CA LYS A 213 9.83 10.77 7.96
C LYS A 213 9.85 10.43 6.48
N ARG A 214 11.01 10.34 5.84
CA ARG A 214 11.15 10.23 4.38
C ARG A 214 12.05 9.08 4.00
N LEU A 215 11.68 8.39 2.93
CA LEU A 215 12.47 7.35 2.29
C LEU A 215 12.49 7.59 0.78
N THR A 216 13.65 7.37 0.16
CA THR A 216 13.82 7.36 -1.30
C THR A 216 14.59 6.13 -1.69
N GLY A 217 14.13 5.40 -2.68
CA GLY A 217 14.80 4.23 -3.22
C GLY A 217 14.84 4.24 -4.73
N ALA A 218 15.83 3.57 -5.30
CA ALA A 218 15.97 3.37 -6.73
C ALA A 218 15.82 1.89 -7.08
N VAL A 219 15.36 1.64 -8.30
CA VAL A 219 15.09 0.28 -8.79
C VAL A 219 15.51 0.15 -10.24
N VAL A 220 16.00 -1.01 -10.59
CA VAL A 220 16.18 -1.48 -11.98
C VAL A 220 15.56 -2.87 -12.09
N GLY A 221 14.86 -3.14 -13.19
CA GLY A 221 14.20 -4.42 -13.35
C GLY A 221 13.89 -4.75 -14.81
N LEU A 222 13.52 -5.99 -14.99
CA LEU A 222 13.10 -6.56 -16.27
C LEU A 222 11.70 -7.15 -16.09
N ARG A 223 10.78 -6.76 -16.95
CA ARG A 223 9.43 -7.31 -16.98
C ARG A 223 8.99 -7.67 -18.39
N GLY A 224 8.07 -8.59 -18.49
CA GLY A 224 7.57 -9.02 -19.78
C GLY A 224 6.68 -10.22 -19.68
N SER A 225 6.45 -10.86 -20.83
CA SER A 225 5.73 -12.13 -20.89
C SER A 225 6.40 -13.10 -21.88
N VAL A 226 6.37 -14.39 -21.53
CA VAL A 226 6.77 -15.50 -22.39
C VAL A 226 5.60 -16.47 -22.43
N HIS A 227 4.99 -16.64 -23.61
CA HIS A 227 3.74 -17.38 -23.77
C HIS A 227 2.64 -16.84 -22.84
N LYS A 228 2.18 -17.67 -21.91
CA LYS A 228 1.14 -17.32 -20.92
C LYS A 228 1.69 -16.93 -19.54
N LEU A 229 3.02 -16.82 -19.41
CA LEU A 229 3.70 -16.46 -18.17
C LEU A 229 4.16 -14.99 -18.22
N GLY A 230 3.55 -14.14 -17.43
CA GLY A 230 4.04 -12.79 -17.14
C GLY A 230 5.06 -12.83 -16.00
N TYR A 231 6.08 -11.99 -16.09
CA TYR A 231 7.10 -11.88 -15.04
C TYR A 231 7.53 -10.43 -14.82
N ASP A 232 7.98 -10.14 -13.62
CA ASP A 232 8.65 -8.91 -13.22
C ASP A 232 9.74 -9.28 -12.20
N ILE A 233 10.99 -8.93 -12.50
CA ILE A 233 12.16 -9.20 -11.66
C ILE A 233 12.88 -7.88 -11.48
N PHE A 234 13.26 -7.53 -10.26
CA PHE A 234 13.96 -6.29 -9.97
C PHE A 234 14.99 -6.40 -8.86
N ILE A 235 15.93 -5.48 -8.90
CA ILE A 235 16.84 -5.17 -7.80
C ILE A 235 16.64 -3.69 -7.46
N ALA A 236 16.65 -3.37 -6.17
CA ALA A 236 16.45 -2.02 -5.69
C ALA A 236 17.36 -1.74 -4.49
N ALA A 237 17.69 -0.46 -4.29
CA ALA A 237 18.53 -0.02 -3.19
C ALA A 237 18.01 1.28 -2.57
N PRO A 238 18.27 1.53 -1.27
CA PRO A 238 18.01 2.80 -0.64
C PRO A 238 18.87 3.91 -1.29
N VAL A 239 18.28 5.08 -1.52
CA VAL A 239 18.98 6.30 -2.00
C VAL A 239 19.07 7.30 -0.86
N THR A 240 17.98 7.50 -0.12
CA THR A 240 17.93 8.37 1.04
C THR A 240 17.10 7.73 2.12
N GLN A 241 17.66 7.67 3.32
CA GLN A 241 17.00 7.17 4.52
C GLN A 241 17.43 8.01 5.74
N PRO A 242 16.65 8.04 6.81
CA PRO A 242 17.06 8.66 8.05
C PRO A 242 18.25 7.96 8.70
N ASP A 243 19.04 8.68 9.47
CA ASP A 243 20.05 8.10 10.35
C ASP A 243 19.38 7.08 11.29
N ASN A 244 20.06 5.96 11.54
CA ASN A 244 19.55 4.84 12.35
C ASN A 244 18.32 4.08 11.79
N PHE A 245 17.90 4.34 10.57
CA PHE A 245 16.90 3.51 9.91
C PHE A 245 17.54 2.21 9.43
N ARG A 246 17.17 1.09 10.04
CA ARG A 246 17.75 -0.22 9.72
C ARG A 246 17.07 -0.81 8.49
N THR A 247 17.85 -1.18 7.49
CA THR A 247 17.41 -1.87 6.29
C THR A 247 18.58 -2.54 5.59
N ALA A 248 18.33 -3.51 4.74
CA ALA A 248 19.34 -4.08 3.86
C ALA A 248 19.89 -3.04 2.86
N GLY A 249 21.14 -3.14 2.47
CA GLY A 249 21.76 -2.25 1.48
C GLY A 249 21.20 -2.42 0.06
N SER A 250 20.57 -3.56 -0.23
CA SER A 250 19.86 -3.83 -1.47
C SER A 250 18.78 -4.87 -1.25
N THR A 251 17.74 -4.83 -2.08
CA THR A 251 16.63 -5.78 -2.09
C THR A 251 16.40 -6.32 -3.49
N ALA A 252 15.98 -7.56 -3.61
CA ALA A 252 15.54 -8.15 -4.86
C ALA A 252 14.11 -8.64 -4.73
N GLY A 253 13.38 -8.61 -5.83
CA GLY A 253 12.01 -9.10 -5.87
C GLY A 253 11.65 -9.67 -7.21
N PHE A 254 10.69 -10.61 -7.21
CA PHE A 254 10.10 -11.13 -8.42
C PHE A 254 8.58 -11.31 -8.28
N SER A 255 7.89 -11.28 -9.40
CA SER A 255 6.46 -11.62 -9.53
C SER A 255 6.29 -12.49 -10.76
N LEU A 256 5.50 -13.55 -10.64
CA LEU A 256 5.13 -14.43 -11.74
C LEU A 256 3.61 -14.54 -11.80
N ILE A 257 3.04 -14.39 -13.00
CA ILE A 257 1.60 -14.46 -13.24
C ILE A 257 1.38 -15.42 -14.41
N ALA A 258 0.70 -16.53 -14.16
CA ALA A 258 0.31 -17.48 -15.20
C ALA A 258 -1.17 -17.30 -15.57
N SER A 259 -1.46 -17.26 -16.88
CA SER A 259 -2.83 -17.24 -17.41
C SER A 259 -3.11 -18.59 -18.08
N PHE A 260 -4.20 -19.24 -17.75
CA PHE A 260 -4.60 -20.57 -18.24
C PHE A 260 -5.65 -20.47 -19.34
#